data_267b4ad2f9063bf67911b70a00457dcf
#
_entry.id   267b4ad2f9063bf67911b70a00457dcf
#
_cell.length_a   1.000
_cell.length_b   1.000
_cell.length_c   1.000
_cell.angle_alpha   90.00
_cell.angle_beta   90.00
_cell.angle_gamma   90.00
#
_symmetry.space_group_name_H-M   'P 1'
#
loop_
_entity.id
_entity.type
_entity.pdbx_description
1 polymer ?
#
loop_
_entity_poly.entity_id
_entity_poly.type
_entity_poly.pdbx_seq_one_letter_code
_entity_poly.pdbx_strand_id
1 'polypeptide(L)'
;KLKSLRTNVDVLTLTATPIPRTLQFSLLGARDLSIINTPPQNRYPIQTEVITPEDEDIIKEALALELERNGQVFVVNNRIDMLPRIEHRIHQLCPEARIVVAHGQMPSDEMEEKLEAFINYDYDILISTTIIESGVDIPNVNTMIIYSAQHYGLADLHQLRGRVGRRGVLAHAYFTVPENGALGEIAEKRLQVRN
;
A
#
# COMPACT_ATOMS: atom_id res chain seq x y z
N LYS A 1 -7.60 11.87 -26.01
CA LYS A 1 -7.60 13.34 -25.74
C LYS A 1 -6.19 13.93 -25.55
N LEU A 2 -5.18 13.23 -25.00
CA LEU A 2 -3.81 13.76 -24.82
C LEU A 2 -2.96 13.83 -26.12
N LYS A 3 -3.31 13.05 -27.14
CA LYS A 3 -2.55 13.04 -28.42
C LYS A 3 -2.71 14.31 -29.26
N SER A 4 -3.79 15.07 -29.09
CA SER A 4 -4.05 16.30 -29.83
C SER A 4 -3.37 17.55 -29.26
N LEU A 5 -2.84 17.48 -28.04
CA LEU A 5 -2.12 18.58 -27.36
C LEU A 5 -0.61 18.58 -27.61
N ARG A 6 -0.10 17.64 -28.45
CA ARG A 6 1.32 17.33 -28.58
C ARG A 6 2.14 18.26 -29.46
N THR A 7 1.57 19.27 -30.07
CA THR A 7 2.31 20.06 -31.05
C THR A 7 3.24 21.14 -30.47
N ASN A 8 3.08 21.49 -29.16
CA ASN A 8 3.92 22.50 -28.50
C ASN A 8 4.10 22.28 -26.99
N VAL A 9 4.05 21.04 -26.49
CA VAL A 9 4.18 20.76 -25.05
C VAL A 9 5.15 19.60 -24.83
N ASP A 10 6.14 19.79 -23.98
CA ASP A 10 7.01 18.73 -23.49
C ASP A 10 6.24 17.80 -22.55
N VAL A 11 6.36 16.49 -22.76
CA VAL A 11 5.64 15.48 -21.96
C VAL A 11 6.62 14.60 -21.21
N LEU A 12 6.64 14.75 -19.89
CA LEU A 12 7.37 13.85 -18.98
C LEU A 12 6.41 12.80 -18.41
N THR A 13 6.79 11.54 -18.51
CA THR A 13 6.07 10.41 -17.90
C THR A 13 6.95 9.78 -16.86
N LEU A 14 6.46 9.70 -15.61
CA LEU A 14 7.16 9.07 -14.49
C LEU A 14 6.44 7.78 -14.10
N THR A 15 7.19 6.74 -13.79
CA THR A 15 6.64 5.47 -13.26
C THR A 15 7.65 4.80 -12.34
N ALA A 16 7.15 4.24 -11.24
CA ALA A 16 7.95 3.41 -10.32
C ALA A 16 8.00 1.95 -10.79
N THR A 17 6.99 1.51 -11.55
CA THR A 17 6.86 0.14 -12.07
C THR A 17 6.54 0.21 -13.56
N PRO A 18 7.57 0.28 -14.45
CA PRO A 18 7.32 0.38 -15.87
C PRO A 18 6.63 -0.88 -16.38
N ILE A 19 5.43 -0.70 -16.96
CA ILE A 19 4.74 -1.79 -17.65
C ILE A 19 5.54 -2.13 -18.91
N PRO A 20 5.62 -3.41 -19.34
CA PRO A 20 6.35 -3.83 -20.52
C PRO A 20 6.10 -2.99 -21.77
N ARG A 21 4.84 -2.53 -21.97
CA ARG A 21 4.47 -1.62 -23.07
C ARG A 21 5.18 -0.27 -23.01
N THR A 22 5.26 0.35 -21.84
CA THR A 22 5.91 1.66 -21.68
C THR A 22 7.41 1.53 -21.88
N LEU A 23 8.02 0.46 -21.38
CA LEU A 23 9.42 0.14 -21.57
C LEU A 23 9.70 -0.16 -23.05
N GLN A 24 8.83 -0.89 -23.73
CA GLN A 24 8.96 -1.23 -25.14
C GLN A 24 8.90 0.02 -26.03
N PHE A 25 8.05 1.00 -25.73
CA PHE A 25 8.01 2.29 -26.46
C PHE A 25 9.28 3.10 -26.27
N SER A 26 9.91 3.05 -25.10
CA SER A 26 11.20 3.73 -24.86
C SER A 26 12.35 3.01 -25.55
N LEU A 27 12.39 1.69 -25.53
CA LEU A 27 13.40 0.87 -26.21
C LEU A 27 13.33 0.98 -27.74
N LEU A 28 12.16 1.28 -28.30
CA LEU A 28 11.97 1.53 -29.73
C LEU A 28 12.35 2.97 -30.14
N GLY A 29 12.97 3.76 -29.26
CA GLY A 29 13.41 5.13 -29.55
C GLY A 29 12.28 6.15 -29.69
N ALA A 30 11.04 5.79 -29.32
CA ALA A 30 9.90 6.71 -29.37
C ALA A 30 9.90 7.75 -28.25
N ARG A 31 10.74 7.57 -27.22
CA ARG A 31 10.93 8.48 -26.08
C ARG A 31 12.32 8.29 -25.48
N ASP A 32 12.91 9.36 -25.00
CA ASP A 32 14.09 9.30 -24.18
C ASP A 32 13.76 8.66 -22.83
N LEU A 33 14.67 7.83 -22.30
CA LEU A 33 14.52 7.13 -21.05
C LEU A 33 15.63 7.57 -20.10
N SER A 34 15.23 8.02 -18.91
CA SER A 34 16.14 8.22 -17.78
C SER A 34 15.75 7.29 -16.63
N ILE A 35 16.74 6.66 -16.01
CA ILE A 35 16.54 5.73 -14.90
C ILE A 35 17.16 6.34 -13.65
N ILE A 36 16.37 6.45 -12.58
CA ILE A 36 16.83 6.88 -11.26
C ILE A 36 17.11 5.64 -10.42
N ASN A 37 18.39 5.29 -10.27
CA ASN A 37 18.81 4.08 -9.56
C ASN A 37 19.25 4.33 -8.10
N THR A 38 19.43 5.60 -7.72
CA THR A 38 19.89 5.94 -6.36
C THR A 38 18.68 6.00 -5.42
N PRO A 39 18.58 5.10 -4.42
CA PRO A 39 17.51 5.18 -3.44
C PRO A 39 17.69 6.40 -2.55
N PRO A 40 16.59 6.94 -1.97
CA PRO A 40 16.67 8.01 -0.97
C PRO A 40 17.53 7.58 0.22
N GLN A 41 18.34 8.49 0.74
CA GLN A 41 19.11 8.27 1.96
C GLN A 41 18.14 8.14 3.16
N ASN A 42 18.50 7.31 4.15
CA ASN A 42 17.75 7.08 5.39
C ASN A 42 16.40 6.34 5.23
N ARG A 43 16.28 5.48 4.24
CA ARG A 43 15.12 4.59 4.13
C ARG A 43 15.53 3.19 4.59
N TYR A 44 14.94 2.71 5.70
CA TYR A 44 15.11 1.34 6.12
C TYR A 44 14.36 0.38 5.19
N PRO A 45 14.87 -0.86 4.99
CA PRO A 45 14.13 -1.91 4.30
C PRO A 45 12.79 -2.16 5.00
N ILE A 46 11.73 -2.36 4.23
CA ILE A 46 10.42 -2.71 4.78
C ILE A 46 10.43 -4.22 5.05
N GLN A 47 10.28 -4.61 6.30
CA GLN A 47 10.11 -6.02 6.65
C GLN A 47 8.78 -6.51 6.11
N THR A 48 8.82 -7.55 5.29
CA THR A 48 7.63 -8.08 4.63
C THR A 48 7.42 -9.52 5.06
N GLU A 49 6.24 -9.81 5.59
CA GLU A 49 5.85 -11.15 6.03
C GLU A 49 4.59 -11.59 5.31
N VAL A 50 4.55 -12.87 4.95
CA VAL A 50 3.35 -13.52 4.43
C VAL A 50 2.77 -14.34 5.55
N ILE A 51 1.51 -14.07 5.91
CA ILE A 51 0.81 -14.70 7.01
C ILE A 51 -0.53 -15.26 6.53
N THR A 52 -1.15 -16.11 7.32
CA THR A 52 -2.53 -16.54 7.06
C THR A 52 -3.53 -15.57 7.68
N PRO A 53 -4.78 -15.50 7.20
CA PRO A 53 -5.81 -14.69 7.85
C PRO A 53 -6.12 -15.12 9.30
N GLU A 54 -5.75 -16.34 9.67
CA GLU A 54 -5.93 -16.96 10.97
C GLU A 54 -4.82 -16.59 11.98
N ASP A 55 -3.70 -16.02 11.52
CA ASP A 55 -2.58 -15.55 12.34
C ASP A 55 -2.93 -14.23 13.08
N GLU A 56 -4.02 -14.27 13.86
CA GLU A 56 -4.54 -13.10 14.58
C GLU A 56 -3.55 -12.54 15.59
N ASP A 57 -2.74 -13.37 16.21
CA ASP A 57 -1.74 -12.95 17.19
C ASP A 57 -0.69 -12.05 16.55
N ILE A 58 -0.22 -12.39 15.34
CA ILE A 58 0.74 -11.56 14.58
C ILE A 58 0.12 -10.21 14.23
N ILE A 59 -1.13 -10.22 13.76
CA ILE A 59 -1.84 -8.97 13.44
C ILE A 59 -2.01 -8.12 14.68
N LYS A 60 -2.41 -8.72 15.80
CA LYS A 60 -2.58 -8.04 17.08
C LYS A 60 -1.28 -7.41 17.58
N GLU A 61 -0.17 -8.16 17.53
CA GLU A 61 1.15 -7.65 17.91
C GLU A 61 1.58 -6.49 17.01
N ALA A 62 1.36 -6.59 15.70
CA ALA A 62 1.68 -5.54 14.75
C ALA A 62 0.89 -4.24 15.02
N LEU A 63 -0.40 -4.36 15.33
CA LEU A 63 -1.25 -3.23 15.71
C LEU A 63 -0.77 -2.60 17.03
N ALA A 64 -0.56 -3.40 18.07
CA ALA A 64 -0.11 -2.94 19.37
C ALA A 64 1.24 -2.20 19.28
N LEU A 65 2.21 -2.77 18.58
CA LEU A 65 3.52 -2.15 18.36
C LEU A 65 3.42 -0.78 17.68
N GLU A 66 2.54 -0.66 16.69
CA GLU A 66 2.38 0.62 15.97
C GLU A 66 1.71 1.67 16.85
N LEU A 67 0.67 1.29 17.61
CA LEU A 67 -0.02 2.20 18.51
C LEU A 67 0.88 2.66 19.67
N GLU A 68 1.67 1.76 20.26
CA GLU A 68 2.61 2.09 21.34
C GLU A 68 3.63 3.16 20.94
N ARG A 69 4.05 3.17 19.67
CA ARG A 69 4.98 4.18 19.16
C ARG A 69 4.28 5.41 18.55
N ASN A 70 2.97 5.56 18.77
CA ASN A 70 2.13 6.61 18.18
C ASN A 70 2.21 6.66 16.64
N GLY A 71 2.36 5.51 16.02
CA GLY A 71 2.30 5.36 14.57
C GLY A 71 0.89 5.10 14.09
N GLN A 72 0.74 4.98 12.78
CA GLN A 72 -0.54 4.70 12.13
C GLN A 72 -0.43 3.46 11.25
N VAL A 73 -1.56 2.79 11.03
CA VAL A 73 -1.64 1.54 10.27
C VAL A 73 -2.52 1.71 9.05
N PHE A 74 -2.06 1.18 7.90
CA PHE A 74 -2.91 0.91 6.75
C PHE A 74 -3.38 -0.52 6.73
N VAL A 75 -4.67 -0.70 6.57
CA VAL A 75 -5.29 -2.00 6.30
C VAL A 75 -5.96 -1.94 4.93
N VAL A 76 -5.55 -2.79 4.01
CA VAL A 76 -5.97 -2.72 2.60
C VAL A 76 -6.65 -4.01 2.17
N ASN A 77 -7.78 -3.86 1.48
CA ASN A 77 -8.43 -4.95 0.76
C ASN A 77 -9.06 -4.42 -0.53
N ASN A 78 -8.96 -5.15 -1.65
CA ASN A 78 -9.50 -4.71 -2.94
C ASN A 78 -11.03 -4.86 -3.08
N ARG A 79 -11.70 -5.44 -2.09
CA ARG A 79 -13.14 -5.69 -2.09
C ARG A 79 -13.84 -4.84 -1.04
N ILE A 80 -14.71 -3.93 -1.48
CA ILE A 80 -15.46 -3.03 -0.59
C ILE A 80 -16.38 -3.80 0.35
N ASP A 81 -17.02 -4.87 -0.14
CA ASP A 81 -17.94 -5.71 0.65
C ASP A 81 -17.24 -6.45 1.82
N MET A 82 -15.93 -6.56 1.80
CA MET A 82 -15.14 -7.15 2.87
C MET A 82 -14.72 -6.15 3.97
N LEU A 83 -14.73 -4.84 3.68
CA LEU A 83 -14.24 -3.82 4.61
C LEU A 83 -14.98 -3.84 5.96
N PRO A 84 -16.31 -3.97 6.04
CA PRO A 84 -17.00 -4.00 7.34
C PRO A 84 -16.61 -5.22 8.18
N ARG A 85 -16.34 -6.36 7.55
CA ARG A 85 -15.87 -7.57 8.24
C ARG A 85 -14.44 -7.40 8.77
N ILE A 86 -13.58 -6.78 7.98
CA ILE A 86 -12.21 -6.48 8.38
C ILE A 86 -12.22 -5.46 9.53
N GLU A 87 -13.02 -4.40 9.44
CA GLU A 87 -13.18 -3.41 10.50
C GLU A 87 -13.60 -4.06 11.82
N HIS A 88 -14.64 -4.90 11.79
CA HIS A 88 -15.10 -5.63 12.98
C HIS A 88 -13.98 -6.49 13.58
N ARG A 89 -13.24 -7.22 12.75
CA ARG A 89 -12.12 -8.05 13.19
C ARG A 89 -10.99 -7.23 13.81
N ILE A 90 -10.59 -6.14 13.17
CA ILE A 90 -9.54 -5.25 13.70
C ILE A 90 -9.99 -4.64 15.02
N HIS A 91 -11.26 -4.25 15.13
CA HIS A 91 -11.81 -3.72 16.38
C HIS A 91 -11.83 -4.77 17.51
N GLN A 92 -12.04 -6.05 17.20
CA GLN A 92 -11.92 -7.13 18.19
C GLN A 92 -10.48 -7.35 18.68
N LEU A 93 -9.49 -7.23 17.76
CA LEU A 93 -8.07 -7.39 18.07
C LEU A 93 -7.48 -6.20 18.83
N CYS A 94 -7.98 -5.00 18.56
CA CYS A 94 -7.49 -3.73 19.12
C CYS A 94 -8.68 -2.79 19.40
N PRO A 95 -9.44 -3.01 20.50
CA PRO A 95 -10.66 -2.25 20.80
C PRO A 95 -10.42 -0.77 21.08
N GLU A 96 -9.22 -0.39 21.51
CA GLU A 96 -8.81 0.97 21.82
C GLU A 96 -8.47 1.79 20.57
N ALA A 97 -8.24 1.15 19.42
CA ALA A 97 -7.85 1.84 18.21
C ALA A 97 -9.02 2.61 17.57
N ARG A 98 -8.75 3.82 17.17
CA ARG A 98 -9.68 4.65 16.39
C ARG A 98 -9.56 4.28 14.91
N ILE A 99 -10.63 3.74 14.35
CA ILE A 99 -10.63 3.19 12.99
C ILE A 99 -11.45 4.09 12.08
N VAL A 100 -10.96 4.35 10.88
CA VAL A 100 -11.70 4.99 9.79
C VAL A 100 -11.69 4.11 8.55
N VAL A 101 -12.82 4.04 7.86
CA VAL A 101 -12.98 3.29 6.60
C VAL A 101 -13.20 4.26 5.45
N ALA A 102 -12.40 4.10 4.38
CA ALA A 102 -12.52 4.88 3.16
C ALA A 102 -12.43 4.00 1.90
N HIS A 103 -13.26 4.24 0.90
CA HIS A 103 -13.26 3.48 -0.35
C HIS A 103 -13.74 4.31 -1.55
N GLY A 104 -13.37 3.92 -2.77
CA GLY A 104 -13.59 4.68 -4.00
C GLY A 104 -15.05 4.82 -4.46
N GLN A 105 -16.00 4.20 -3.77
CA GLN A 105 -17.44 4.42 -4.04
C GLN A 105 -18.05 5.51 -3.13
N MET A 106 -17.27 6.03 -2.16
CA MET A 106 -17.70 7.18 -1.38
C MET A 106 -17.68 8.46 -2.22
N PRO A 107 -18.52 9.45 -1.88
CA PRO A 107 -18.38 10.80 -2.42
C PRO A 107 -16.96 11.33 -2.17
N SER A 108 -16.41 12.08 -3.14
CA SER A 108 -15.03 12.59 -3.05
C SER A 108 -14.80 13.43 -1.79
N ASP A 109 -15.76 14.28 -1.45
CA ASP A 109 -15.67 15.17 -0.29
C ASP A 109 -15.61 14.38 1.02
N GLU A 110 -16.44 13.32 1.17
CA GLU A 110 -16.43 12.44 2.34
C GLU A 110 -15.10 11.68 2.44
N MET A 111 -14.58 11.21 1.31
CA MET A 111 -13.30 10.51 1.27
C MET A 111 -12.14 11.44 1.65
N GLU A 112 -12.13 12.68 1.14
CA GLU A 112 -11.10 13.68 1.47
C GLU A 112 -11.15 14.03 2.95
N GLU A 113 -12.33 14.26 3.52
CA GLU A 113 -12.51 14.54 4.96
C GLU A 113 -11.95 13.40 5.83
N LYS A 114 -12.25 12.15 5.50
CA LYS A 114 -11.75 10.98 6.23
C LYS A 114 -10.24 10.83 6.13
N LEU A 115 -9.67 11.08 4.94
CA LEU A 115 -8.22 11.02 4.75
C LEU A 115 -7.51 12.16 5.49
N GLU A 116 -8.07 13.37 5.48
CA GLU A 116 -7.54 14.51 6.21
C GLU A 116 -7.56 14.25 7.72
N ALA A 117 -8.68 13.75 8.25
CA ALA A 117 -8.79 13.35 9.66
C ALA A 117 -7.76 12.27 10.04
N PHE A 118 -7.51 11.29 9.17
CA PHE A 118 -6.47 10.29 9.39
C PHE A 118 -5.08 10.92 9.38
N ILE A 119 -4.76 11.81 8.44
CA ILE A 119 -3.47 12.53 8.39
C ILE A 119 -3.25 13.37 9.65
N ASN A 120 -4.31 13.95 10.20
CA ASN A 120 -4.29 14.77 11.40
C ASN A 120 -4.29 13.96 12.72
N TYR A 121 -4.14 12.63 12.65
CA TYR A 121 -4.11 11.72 13.80
C TYR A 121 -5.42 11.61 14.59
N ASP A 122 -6.57 11.93 13.99
CA ASP A 122 -7.88 11.66 14.59
C ASP A 122 -8.18 10.15 14.62
N TYR A 123 -7.51 9.39 13.74
CA TYR A 123 -7.61 7.94 13.63
C TYR A 123 -6.25 7.26 13.61
N ASP A 124 -6.19 6.09 14.18
CA ASP A 124 -4.98 5.27 14.29
C ASP A 124 -4.85 4.28 13.14
N ILE A 125 -5.99 3.80 12.63
CA ILE A 125 -6.05 2.79 11.57
C ILE A 125 -6.95 3.27 10.44
N LEU A 126 -6.43 3.26 9.22
CA LEU A 126 -7.20 3.47 8.00
C LEU A 126 -7.42 2.12 7.30
N ILE A 127 -8.68 1.72 7.16
CA ILE A 127 -9.08 0.57 6.35
C ILE A 127 -9.58 1.09 5.01
N SER A 128 -8.95 0.65 3.92
CA SER A 128 -9.31 1.18 2.60
C SER A 128 -9.19 0.15 1.49
N THR A 129 -9.80 0.47 0.35
CA THR A 129 -9.46 -0.13 -0.93
C THR A 129 -8.19 0.51 -1.50
N THR A 130 -7.83 0.19 -2.73
CA THR A 130 -6.61 0.66 -3.43
C THR A 130 -6.51 2.18 -3.67
N ILE A 131 -7.37 3.00 -3.05
CA ILE A 131 -7.40 4.48 -3.15
C ILE A 131 -6.06 5.12 -2.78
N ILE A 132 -5.26 4.44 -1.97
CA ILE A 132 -3.92 4.88 -1.55
C ILE A 132 -2.97 5.03 -2.76
N GLU A 133 -3.36 4.56 -3.95
CA GLU A 133 -2.60 4.73 -5.19
C GLU A 133 -2.51 6.19 -5.66
N SER A 134 -3.42 7.05 -5.25
CA SER A 134 -3.55 8.43 -5.77
C SER A 134 -2.57 9.47 -5.21
N GLY A 135 -1.40 9.05 -4.70
CA GLY A 135 -0.32 9.99 -4.39
C GLY A 135 -0.42 10.67 -3.03
N VAL A 136 -1.35 10.29 -2.17
CA VAL A 136 -1.43 10.77 -0.79
C VAL A 136 -0.19 10.31 -0.03
N ASP A 137 0.56 11.28 0.49
CA ASP A 137 1.72 11.02 1.35
C ASP A 137 1.29 11.06 2.81
N ILE A 138 1.32 9.91 3.47
CA ILE A 138 1.03 9.81 4.91
C ILE A 138 2.29 9.33 5.62
N PRO A 139 3.09 10.27 6.12
CA PRO A 139 4.44 9.96 6.57
C PRO A 139 4.52 9.12 7.85
N ASN A 140 3.42 8.97 8.56
CA ASN A 140 3.38 8.32 9.88
C ASN A 140 2.92 6.85 9.85
N VAL A 141 2.58 6.35 8.68
CA VAL A 141 2.21 4.95 8.49
C VAL A 141 3.47 4.12 8.32
N ASN A 142 3.75 3.26 9.31
CA ASN A 142 4.90 2.36 9.26
C ASN A 142 4.49 0.89 9.24
N THR A 143 3.22 0.59 9.47
CA THR A 143 2.67 -0.77 9.36
C THR A 143 1.56 -0.83 8.32
N MET A 144 1.64 -1.83 7.44
CA MET A 144 0.62 -2.11 6.43
C MET A 144 0.18 -3.56 6.52
N ILE A 145 -1.14 -3.80 6.48
CA ILE A 145 -1.74 -5.13 6.42
C ILE A 145 -2.56 -5.22 5.14
N ILE A 146 -2.20 -6.13 4.23
CA ILE A 146 -2.93 -6.34 2.98
C ILE A 146 -3.68 -7.65 3.08
N TYR A 147 -5.00 -7.57 3.18
CA TYR A 147 -5.88 -8.74 3.18
C TYR A 147 -6.08 -9.30 1.78
N SER A 148 -6.05 -10.63 1.69
CA SER A 148 -6.24 -11.36 0.41
C SER A 148 -5.22 -10.93 -0.65
N ALA A 149 -3.94 -10.91 -0.29
CA ALA A 149 -2.84 -10.43 -1.14
C ALA A 149 -2.73 -11.20 -2.48
N GLN A 150 -3.24 -12.42 -2.56
CA GLN A 150 -3.29 -13.23 -3.80
C GLN A 150 -4.14 -12.59 -4.91
N HIS A 151 -5.00 -11.62 -4.59
CA HIS A 151 -5.84 -10.92 -5.57
C HIS A 151 -5.20 -9.65 -6.13
N TYR A 152 -3.97 -9.34 -5.73
CA TYR A 152 -3.20 -8.19 -6.22
C TYR A 152 -2.11 -8.63 -7.19
N GLY A 153 -1.84 -7.79 -8.17
CA GLY A 153 -0.65 -7.93 -8.99
C GLY A 153 0.62 -7.64 -8.19
N LEU A 154 1.75 -8.26 -8.58
CA LEU A 154 3.03 -8.02 -7.90
C LEU A 154 3.44 -6.54 -7.93
N ALA A 155 3.17 -5.84 -9.05
CA ALA A 155 3.43 -4.42 -9.18
C ALA A 155 2.60 -3.59 -8.18
N ASP A 156 1.34 -3.97 -7.97
CA ASP A 156 0.43 -3.30 -7.03
C ASP A 156 0.91 -3.48 -5.59
N LEU A 157 1.29 -4.72 -5.22
CA LEU A 157 1.84 -5.01 -3.89
C LEU A 157 3.15 -4.22 -3.64
N HIS A 158 4.02 -4.09 -4.63
CA HIS A 158 5.22 -3.26 -4.52
C HIS A 158 4.91 -1.78 -4.34
N GLN A 159 3.92 -1.25 -5.06
CA GLN A 159 3.50 0.14 -4.92
C GLN A 159 2.88 0.40 -3.56
N LEU A 160 1.97 -0.48 -3.10
CA LEU A 160 1.36 -0.40 -1.78
C LEU A 160 2.42 -0.45 -0.68
N ARG A 161 3.30 -1.46 -0.71
CA ARG A 161 4.42 -1.56 0.23
C ARG A 161 5.27 -0.29 0.27
N GLY A 162 5.51 0.32 -0.88
CA GLY A 162 6.27 1.56 -0.99
C GLY A 162 5.63 2.78 -0.32
N ARG A 163 4.40 2.67 0.18
CA ARG A 163 3.70 3.76 0.88
C ARG A 163 4.01 3.87 2.36
N VAL A 164 4.66 2.87 2.95
CA VAL A 164 5.08 2.87 4.36
C VAL A 164 6.58 3.09 4.53
N GLY A 165 7.03 3.47 5.73
CA GLY A 165 8.44 3.54 6.09
C GLY A 165 9.19 4.77 5.57
N ARG A 166 8.61 5.97 5.68
CA ARG A 166 9.20 7.20 5.11
C ARG A 166 10.06 8.04 6.05
N ARG A 167 10.03 7.80 7.38
CA ARG A 167 10.71 8.64 8.39
C ARG A 167 11.88 7.98 9.10
N GLY A 168 12.58 7.03 8.48
CA GLY A 168 13.69 6.35 9.16
C GLY A 168 13.25 5.45 10.33
N VAL A 169 11.99 5.07 10.37
CA VAL A 169 11.42 4.09 11.29
C VAL A 169 11.30 2.75 10.57
N LEU A 170 11.58 1.66 11.26
CA LEU A 170 11.40 0.31 10.72
C LEU A 170 9.92 0.09 10.39
N ALA A 171 9.65 -0.22 9.13
CA ALA A 171 8.32 -0.45 8.63
C ALA A 171 8.06 -1.93 8.36
N HIS A 172 6.80 -2.32 8.51
CA HIS A 172 6.33 -3.68 8.35
C HIS A 172 5.20 -3.75 7.33
N ALA A 173 5.20 -4.81 6.53
CA ALA A 173 4.13 -5.11 5.58
C ALA A 173 3.72 -6.58 5.75
N TYR A 174 2.48 -6.81 6.16
CA TYR A 174 1.90 -8.14 6.33
C TYR A 174 0.96 -8.44 5.19
N PHE A 175 1.20 -9.53 4.47
CA PHE A 175 0.37 -9.98 3.37
C PHE A 175 -0.40 -11.21 3.79
N THR A 176 -1.73 -11.09 3.98
CA THR A 176 -2.52 -12.24 4.34
C THR A 176 -2.92 -13.05 3.11
N VAL A 177 -2.67 -14.36 3.17
CA VAL A 177 -2.98 -15.32 2.11
C VAL A 177 -3.57 -16.57 2.73
N PRO A 178 -4.74 -17.07 2.27
CA PRO A 178 -5.26 -18.33 2.76
C PRO A 178 -4.26 -19.48 2.54
N GLU A 179 -4.21 -20.47 3.45
CA GLU A 179 -3.29 -21.63 3.33
C GLU A 179 -3.39 -22.34 1.97
N ASN A 180 -4.59 -22.41 1.37
CA ASN A 180 -4.84 -22.97 0.05
C ASN A 180 -4.79 -21.94 -1.08
N GLY A 181 -4.42 -20.70 -0.78
CA GLY A 181 -4.31 -19.63 -1.76
C GLY A 181 -3.02 -19.75 -2.54
N ALA A 182 -3.12 -19.84 -3.86
CA ALA A 182 -1.99 -19.93 -4.78
C ALA A 182 -1.22 -18.60 -4.92
N LEU A 183 -0.68 -18.07 -3.84
CA LEU A 183 0.63 -17.45 -3.92
C LEU A 183 1.61 -18.63 -3.90
N GLY A 184 1.74 -19.29 -5.03
CA GLY A 184 2.67 -20.40 -5.10
C GLY A 184 4.07 -19.95 -4.65
N GLU A 185 4.94 -20.90 -4.28
CA GLU A 185 6.35 -20.71 -3.87
C GLU A 185 7.12 -19.64 -4.67
N ILE A 186 6.65 -19.31 -5.86
CA ILE A 186 7.23 -18.29 -6.75
C ILE A 186 6.91 -16.87 -6.28
N ALA A 187 5.73 -16.62 -5.72
CA ALA A 187 5.37 -15.29 -5.20
C ALA A 187 5.98 -15.06 -3.82
N GLU A 188 6.02 -16.08 -2.95
CA GLU A 188 6.76 -16.01 -1.69
C GLU A 188 8.24 -15.72 -1.92
N LYS A 189 8.90 -16.48 -2.79
CA LYS A 189 10.30 -16.23 -3.15
C LYS A 189 10.52 -14.86 -3.77
N ARG A 190 9.58 -14.33 -4.57
CA ARG A 190 9.69 -12.99 -5.17
C ARG A 190 9.43 -11.86 -4.19
N LEU A 191 8.62 -12.08 -3.17
CA LEU A 191 8.38 -11.10 -2.09
C LEU A 191 9.52 -11.09 -1.07
N GLN A 192 10.17 -12.24 -0.81
CA GLN A 192 11.32 -12.38 0.09
C GLN A 192 12.65 -11.96 -0.53
N VAL A 193 12.81 -11.98 -1.85
CA VAL A 193 14.09 -11.85 -2.58
C VAL A 193 14.56 -10.40 -2.79
N ARG A 194 13.97 -9.38 -2.18
CA ARG A 194 14.56 -8.03 -2.18
C ARG A 194 14.47 -7.36 -0.80
N ASN A 195 15.26 -7.86 0.11
CA ASN A 195 15.86 -7.04 1.16
C ASN A 195 17.19 -6.48 0.65
#